data_84835259d299912cd740357671b81850
#
_entry.id   84835259d299912cd740357671b81850
#
_cell.length_a   1.000
_cell.length_b   1.000
_cell.length_c   1.000
_cell.angle_alpha   90.00
_cell.angle_beta   90.00
_cell.angle_gamma   90.00
#
_symmetry.space_group_name_H-M   'P 1'
#
loop_
_entity.id
_entity.type
_entity.pdbx_description
1 polymer ?
#
loop_
_entity_poly.entity_id
_entity_poly.type
_entity_poly.pdbx_seq_one_letter_code
_entity_poly.pdbx_strand_id
1 'polypeptide(L)'
;PVALNGGTIKHDATLFNLGAVYHLTDAQQVFANFSQGSSLPDIQRMLRDVPASFTVNSQTIDPIKVNNYELGWRVQAENGLNASVTTFYNDSDKSLKFGRPNYTIEVLDTDERVYGVEGNLSYRLQPNWTVGGTMAYTRGQFKNTAGKWQELDAIRVAPLKGTAFSEWQFNNDMSLRVQSLAIGGTDKAKKDAVKYGSTLPAEIKGFATMDVIANAKAGPGTVGFGVYNVWNTDYKSVYSQSVESVYGAISSLAAQGRTYGLSYTLKY
;
A
#
# COMPACT_ATOMS: atom_id res chain seq x y z
N PRO A 1 27.75 -19.20 -9.76
CA PRO A 1 26.42 -19.73 -10.05
C PRO A 1 26.48 -21.24 -9.98
N VAL A 2 25.57 -21.83 -9.20
CA VAL A 2 25.42 -23.29 -9.09
C VAL A 2 24.45 -23.73 -10.19
N ALA A 3 24.82 -24.75 -10.96
CA ALA A 3 23.91 -25.34 -11.92
C ALA A 3 22.87 -26.19 -11.18
N LEU A 4 21.61 -25.87 -11.32
CA LEU A 4 20.49 -26.61 -10.75
C LEU A 4 19.84 -27.49 -11.80
N ASN A 5 19.37 -28.64 -11.40
CA ASN A 5 18.50 -29.46 -12.25
C ASN A 5 17.15 -28.75 -12.36
N GLY A 6 16.78 -28.38 -13.59
CA GLY A 6 15.47 -27.81 -13.87
C GLY A 6 14.35 -28.79 -13.52
N GLY A 7 13.14 -28.26 -13.34
CA GLY A 7 11.96 -29.07 -13.03
C GLY A 7 10.68 -28.35 -13.43
N THR A 8 9.56 -29.05 -13.27
CA THR A 8 8.22 -28.49 -13.49
C THR A 8 7.46 -28.45 -12.17
N ILE A 9 6.88 -27.30 -11.87
CA ILE A 9 6.01 -27.10 -10.71
C ILE A 9 4.58 -27.05 -11.23
N LYS A 10 3.70 -27.88 -10.68
CA LYS A 10 2.26 -27.86 -10.95
C LYS A 10 1.53 -27.74 -9.64
N HIS A 11 0.69 -26.74 -9.54
CA HIS A 11 -0.17 -26.52 -8.37
C HIS A 11 -1.61 -26.30 -8.86
N ASP A 12 -2.52 -26.97 -8.17
CA ASP A 12 -3.96 -26.75 -8.30
C ASP A 12 -4.45 -26.14 -6.98
N ALA A 13 -5.32 -25.13 -7.05
CA ALA A 13 -5.90 -24.50 -5.90
C ALA A 13 -7.41 -24.32 -6.09
N THR A 14 -8.18 -24.84 -5.15
CA THR A 14 -9.61 -24.49 -5.03
C THR A 14 -9.72 -23.34 -4.05
N LEU A 15 -10.28 -22.23 -4.50
CA LEU A 15 -10.39 -20.98 -3.73
C LEU A 15 -11.86 -20.59 -3.63
N PHE A 16 -12.27 -20.19 -2.45
CA PHE A 16 -13.65 -19.79 -2.16
C PHE A 16 -13.77 -18.27 -2.10
N ASN A 17 -14.90 -17.76 -2.58
CA ASN A 17 -15.26 -16.35 -2.46
C ASN A 17 -16.76 -16.26 -2.15
N LEU A 18 -17.10 -15.51 -1.09
CA LEU A 18 -18.46 -15.27 -0.65
C LEU A 18 -18.61 -13.82 -0.22
N GLY A 19 -19.54 -13.10 -0.84
CA GLY A 19 -19.82 -11.70 -0.51
C GLY A 19 -21.31 -11.48 -0.27
N ALA A 20 -21.62 -10.53 0.60
CA ALA A 20 -22.98 -10.06 0.86
C ALA A 20 -23.01 -8.54 0.95
N VAL A 21 -24.07 -7.93 0.42
CA VAL A 21 -24.36 -6.51 0.53
C VAL A 21 -25.76 -6.34 1.07
N TYR A 22 -25.91 -5.52 2.10
CA TYR A 22 -27.19 -5.18 2.67
C TYR A 22 -27.44 -3.67 2.59
N HIS A 23 -28.56 -3.27 2.01
CA HIS A 23 -28.97 -1.89 1.91
C HIS A 23 -29.69 -1.47 3.20
N LEU A 24 -29.03 -0.57 3.96
CA LEU A 24 -29.63 0.01 5.16
C LEU A 24 -30.71 1.05 4.76
N THR A 25 -30.42 1.79 3.71
CA THR A 25 -31.32 2.75 3.04
C THR A 25 -30.94 2.79 1.57
N ASP A 26 -31.66 3.56 0.75
CA ASP A 26 -31.32 3.78 -0.68
C ASP A 26 -29.90 4.38 -0.84
N ALA A 27 -29.45 5.17 0.15
CA ALA A 27 -28.16 5.83 0.14
C ALA A 27 -27.06 5.08 0.87
N GLN A 28 -27.37 4.07 1.71
CA GLN A 28 -26.42 3.45 2.61
C GLN A 28 -26.40 1.93 2.46
N GLN A 29 -25.22 1.37 2.46
CA GLN A 29 -24.98 -0.07 2.36
C GLN A 29 -23.92 -0.51 3.36
N VAL A 30 -24.09 -1.70 3.90
CA VAL A 30 -23.03 -2.47 4.55
C VAL A 30 -22.70 -3.67 3.69
N PHE A 31 -21.45 -4.09 3.71
CA PHE A 31 -21.02 -5.26 2.96
C PHE A 31 -20.05 -6.09 3.79
N ALA A 32 -20.06 -7.37 3.56
CA ALA A 32 -19.08 -8.30 4.08
C ALA A 32 -18.59 -9.18 2.95
N ASN A 33 -17.30 -9.48 2.96
CA ASN A 33 -16.66 -10.35 1.97
C ASN A 33 -15.67 -11.28 2.63
N PHE A 34 -15.69 -12.54 2.20
CA PHE A 34 -14.66 -13.52 2.45
C PHE A 34 -14.10 -13.98 1.12
N SER A 35 -12.80 -13.96 0.96
CA SER A 35 -12.15 -14.47 -0.24
C SER A 35 -10.84 -15.18 0.08
N GLN A 36 -10.52 -16.20 -0.70
CA GLN A 36 -9.24 -16.88 -0.64
C GLN A 36 -8.41 -16.52 -1.86
N GLY A 37 -7.14 -16.25 -1.64
CA GLY A 37 -6.12 -16.06 -2.67
C GLY A 37 -5.03 -17.11 -2.56
N SER A 38 -4.34 -17.35 -3.68
CA SER A 38 -3.15 -18.20 -3.72
C SER A 38 -2.11 -17.57 -4.61
N SER A 39 -0.86 -17.56 -4.16
CA SER A 39 0.27 -17.06 -4.95
C SER A 39 1.49 -17.94 -4.78
N LEU A 40 2.29 -18.03 -5.84
CA LEU A 40 3.63 -18.62 -5.73
C LEU A 40 4.62 -17.53 -5.34
N PRO A 41 5.56 -17.82 -4.44
CA PRO A 41 6.65 -16.89 -4.14
C PRO A 41 7.56 -16.70 -5.37
N ASP A 42 8.41 -15.68 -5.33
CA ASP A 42 9.41 -15.43 -6.39
C ASP A 42 10.43 -16.58 -6.43
N ILE A 43 10.17 -17.53 -7.32
CA ILE A 43 10.98 -18.75 -7.49
C ILE A 43 12.42 -18.38 -7.82
N GLN A 44 12.68 -17.38 -8.66
CA GLN A 44 14.02 -16.98 -9.02
C GLN A 44 14.83 -16.54 -7.81
N ARG A 45 14.22 -15.83 -6.88
CA ARG A 45 14.88 -15.41 -5.63
C ARG A 45 15.03 -16.55 -4.64
N MET A 46 14.09 -17.48 -4.59
CA MET A 46 14.22 -18.68 -3.76
C MET A 46 15.42 -19.54 -4.19
N LEU A 47 15.66 -19.65 -5.49
CA LEU A 47 16.73 -20.51 -6.03
C LEU A 47 18.13 -19.89 -5.97
N ARG A 48 18.32 -18.67 -5.46
CA ARG A 48 19.63 -18.02 -5.42
C ARG A 48 20.65 -18.68 -4.49
N ASP A 49 20.18 -19.31 -3.44
CA ASP A 49 21.04 -19.80 -2.32
C ASP A 49 20.79 -21.27 -1.99
N VAL A 50 20.14 -22.00 -2.90
CA VAL A 50 19.90 -23.42 -2.69
C VAL A 50 21.15 -24.24 -3.06
N PRO A 51 21.38 -25.40 -2.40
CA PRO A 51 22.49 -26.28 -2.73
C PRO A 51 22.31 -26.92 -4.12
N ALA A 52 23.41 -27.37 -4.73
CA ALA A 52 23.37 -28.03 -6.06
C ALA A 52 22.49 -29.30 -6.10
N SER A 53 22.26 -29.92 -4.95
CA SER A 53 21.34 -31.06 -4.79
C SER A 53 19.87 -30.69 -4.77
N PHE A 54 19.52 -29.40 -4.78
CA PHE A 54 18.13 -28.95 -4.76
C PHE A 54 17.43 -29.31 -6.06
N THR A 55 16.25 -29.90 -5.94
CA THR A 55 15.42 -30.25 -7.08
C THR A 55 14.15 -29.39 -7.08
N VAL A 56 13.88 -28.75 -8.21
CA VAL A 56 12.68 -27.96 -8.40
C VAL A 56 11.50 -28.90 -8.64
N ASN A 57 10.60 -29.00 -7.69
CA ASN A 57 9.35 -29.77 -7.81
C ASN A 57 8.24 -29.16 -6.93
N SER A 58 7.02 -29.70 -7.06
CA SER A 58 5.84 -29.20 -6.34
C SER A 58 5.87 -29.47 -4.82
N GLN A 59 6.77 -30.31 -4.34
CA GLN A 59 6.93 -30.58 -2.88
C GLN A 59 7.87 -29.60 -2.22
N THR A 60 8.77 -28.97 -3.01
CA THR A 60 9.78 -28.04 -2.50
C THR A 60 9.32 -26.56 -2.57
N ILE A 61 8.30 -26.27 -3.35
CA ILE A 61 7.77 -24.92 -3.53
C ILE A 61 6.25 -24.98 -3.45
N ASP A 62 5.71 -24.66 -2.27
CA ASP A 62 4.28 -24.62 -2.03
C ASP A 62 3.69 -23.22 -2.25
N PRO A 63 2.47 -23.11 -2.79
CA PRO A 63 1.77 -21.85 -2.86
C PRO A 63 1.40 -21.35 -1.45
N ILE A 64 1.43 -20.04 -1.31
CA ILE A 64 0.95 -19.35 -0.12
C ILE A 64 -0.54 -19.13 -0.31
N LYS A 65 -1.35 -19.59 0.64
CA LYS A 65 -2.79 -19.31 0.68
C LYS A 65 -3.05 -18.17 1.65
N VAL A 66 -3.91 -17.26 1.24
CA VAL A 66 -4.33 -16.11 2.04
C VAL A 66 -5.85 -16.12 2.13
N ASN A 67 -6.37 -16.02 3.34
CA ASN A 67 -7.77 -15.75 3.59
C ASN A 67 -7.93 -14.25 3.82
N ASN A 68 -8.88 -13.64 3.13
CA ASN A 68 -9.21 -12.24 3.27
C ASN A 68 -10.65 -12.10 3.79
N TYR A 69 -10.82 -11.31 4.84
CA TYR A 69 -12.10 -10.95 5.44
C TYR A 69 -12.25 -9.45 5.40
N GLU A 70 -13.37 -8.98 4.90
CA GLU A 70 -13.68 -7.56 4.81
C GLU A 70 -15.07 -7.27 5.37
N LEU A 71 -15.18 -6.17 6.07
CA LEU A 71 -16.44 -5.60 6.50
C LEU A 71 -16.41 -4.10 6.25
N GLY A 72 -17.41 -3.59 5.55
CA GLY A 72 -17.44 -2.19 5.21
C GLY A 72 -18.84 -1.59 5.24
N TRP A 73 -18.84 -0.26 5.30
CA TRP A 73 -20.00 0.60 5.16
C TRP A 73 -19.69 1.66 4.13
N ARG A 74 -20.68 1.99 3.31
CA ARG A 74 -20.60 3.09 2.35
C ARG A 74 -21.90 3.86 2.27
N VAL A 75 -21.78 5.14 1.99
CA VAL A 75 -22.90 6.05 1.77
C VAL A 75 -22.66 6.86 0.51
N GLN A 76 -23.72 7.04 -0.25
CA GLN A 76 -23.79 7.96 -1.38
C GLN A 76 -25.13 8.70 -1.29
N ALA A 77 -25.10 9.89 -0.68
CA ALA A 77 -26.29 10.65 -0.40
C ALA A 77 -26.51 11.78 -1.43
N GLU A 78 -27.77 12.12 -1.69
CA GLU A 78 -28.15 13.18 -2.64
C GLU A 78 -27.61 14.56 -2.27
N ASN A 79 -27.35 14.80 -0.97
CA ASN A 79 -26.75 16.05 -0.48
C ASN A 79 -25.25 16.19 -0.82
N GLY A 80 -24.70 15.28 -1.64
CA GLY A 80 -23.31 15.31 -2.09
C GLY A 80 -22.32 14.65 -1.14
N LEU A 81 -22.77 13.94 -0.11
CA LEU A 81 -21.91 13.13 0.76
C LEU A 81 -21.64 11.78 0.11
N ASN A 82 -20.36 11.46 -0.10
CA ASN A 82 -19.87 10.13 -0.46
C ASN A 82 -18.82 9.73 0.57
N ALA A 83 -19.03 8.62 1.26
CA ALA A 83 -18.06 8.11 2.21
C ALA A 83 -18.06 6.59 2.23
N SER A 84 -16.92 6.01 2.56
CA SER A 84 -16.82 4.60 2.90
C SER A 84 -15.79 4.37 3.99
N VAL A 85 -16.02 3.33 4.78
CA VAL A 85 -15.06 2.78 5.74
C VAL A 85 -15.07 1.27 5.57
N THR A 86 -13.90 0.68 5.44
CA THR A 86 -13.71 -0.76 5.31
C THR A 86 -12.65 -1.20 6.31
N THR A 87 -12.96 -2.24 7.07
CA THR A 87 -11.99 -2.98 7.88
C THR A 87 -11.66 -4.27 7.16
N PHE A 88 -10.40 -4.68 7.22
CA PHE A 88 -9.96 -5.93 6.61
C PHE A 88 -9.03 -6.69 7.55
N TYR A 89 -9.05 -8.01 7.39
CA TYR A 89 -8.15 -8.93 8.06
C TYR A 89 -7.74 -10.02 7.08
N ASN A 90 -6.45 -10.15 6.86
CA ASN A 90 -5.85 -11.17 6.02
C ASN A 90 -4.99 -12.07 6.89
N ASP A 91 -5.12 -13.36 6.74
CA ASP A 91 -4.24 -14.35 7.37
C ASP A 91 -3.68 -15.34 6.36
N SER A 92 -2.49 -15.81 6.64
CA SER A 92 -1.79 -16.82 5.87
C SER A 92 -1.07 -17.77 6.82
N ASP A 93 -0.99 -19.05 6.45
CA ASP A 93 -0.23 -20.09 7.14
C ASP A 93 1.27 -20.05 6.83
N LYS A 94 1.68 -19.19 5.92
CA LYS A 94 3.07 -19.01 5.50
C LYS A 94 3.47 -17.55 5.50
N SER A 95 4.72 -17.28 5.80
CA SER A 95 5.32 -15.95 5.73
C SER A 95 6.54 -15.94 4.82
N LEU A 96 6.92 -14.76 4.34
CA LEU A 96 8.09 -14.55 3.50
C LEU A 96 9.18 -13.84 4.29
N LYS A 97 10.37 -14.42 4.29
CA LYS A 97 11.57 -13.81 4.85
C LYS A 97 12.55 -13.44 3.74
N PHE A 98 13.05 -12.22 3.78
CA PHE A 98 14.08 -11.74 2.87
C PHE A 98 15.45 -12.00 3.49
N GLY A 99 16.28 -12.77 2.80
CA GLY A 99 17.63 -13.11 3.22
C GLY A 99 18.70 -12.20 2.63
N ARG A 100 19.80 -12.02 3.38
CA ARG A 100 21.00 -11.31 2.93
C ARG A 100 22.22 -12.24 3.07
N PRO A 101 23.27 -12.05 2.31
CA PRO A 101 23.52 -10.96 1.34
C PRO A 101 22.91 -11.18 -0.06
N ASN A 102 22.39 -12.36 -0.37
CA ASN A 102 22.04 -12.76 -1.74
C ASN A 102 20.62 -12.36 -2.17
N TYR A 103 19.90 -11.57 -1.32
CA TYR A 103 18.53 -11.13 -1.59
C TYR A 103 17.58 -12.29 -1.93
N THR A 104 17.71 -13.36 -1.17
CA THR A 104 16.87 -14.55 -1.27
C THR A 104 15.50 -14.33 -0.69
N ILE A 105 14.55 -15.15 -1.10
CA ILE A 105 13.25 -15.29 -0.46
C ILE A 105 13.16 -16.71 0.11
N GLU A 106 12.87 -16.79 1.39
CA GLU A 106 12.59 -18.03 2.11
C GLU A 106 11.11 -18.03 2.49
N VAL A 107 10.40 -19.10 2.17
CA VAL A 107 9.05 -19.32 2.65
C VAL A 107 9.13 -20.02 4.00
N LEU A 108 8.55 -19.41 5.00
CA LEU A 108 8.48 -19.96 6.35
C LEU A 108 7.09 -20.52 6.61
N ASP A 109 6.98 -21.72 7.15
CA ASP A 109 5.74 -22.31 7.64
C ASP A 109 5.36 -21.67 8.99
N THR A 110 5.11 -20.38 8.96
CA THR A 110 4.72 -19.56 10.12
C THR A 110 3.61 -18.62 9.74
N ASP A 111 2.65 -18.45 10.64
CA ASP A 111 1.49 -17.60 10.40
C ASP A 111 1.92 -16.15 10.14
N GLU A 112 1.22 -15.53 9.21
CA GLU A 112 1.30 -14.10 8.94
C GLU A 112 -0.11 -13.51 8.93
N ARG A 113 -0.26 -12.28 9.41
CA ARG A 113 -1.52 -11.55 9.36
C ARG A 113 -1.30 -10.09 9.01
N VAL A 114 -2.20 -9.56 8.20
CA VAL A 114 -2.25 -8.14 7.84
C VAL A 114 -3.68 -7.66 8.02
N TYR A 115 -3.87 -6.60 8.78
CA TYR A 115 -5.19 -6.07 9.08
C TYR A 115 -5.17 -4.55 9.15
N GLY A 116 -6.33 -3.95 8.96
CA GLY A 116 -6.39 -2.50 8.96
C GLY A 116 -7.77 -1.94 8.75
N VAL A 117 -7.77 -0.62 8.57
CA VAL A 117 -8.96 0.16 8.24
C VAL A 117 -8.60 1.15 7.15
N GLU A 118 -9.48 1.26 6.17
CA GLU A 118 -9.41 2.24 5.09
C GLU A 118 -10.69 3.04 5.04
N GLY A 119 -10.57 4.31 4.73
CA GLY A 119 -11.73 5.18 4.60
C GLY A 119 -11.52 6.25 3.56
N ASN A 120 -12.60 6.65 2.94
CA ASN A 120 -12.65 7.84 2.09
C ASN A 120 -13.89 8.67 2.45
N LEU A 121 -13.77 9.97 2.22
CA LEU A 121 -14.83 10.94 2.38
C LEU A 121 -14.73 11.97 1.25
N SER A 122 -15.84 12.28 0.61
CA SER A 122 -16.01 13.43 -0.27
C SER A 122 -17.35 14.08 0.03
N TYR A 123 -17.34 15.37 0.21
CA TYR A 123 -18.53 16.13 0.53
C TYR A 123 -18.61 17.43 -0.30
N ARG A 124 -19.73 17.64 -0.94
CA ARG A 124 -20.03 18.88 -1.67
C ARG A 124 -20.58 19.91 -0.70
N LEU A 125 -19.69 20.78 -0.19
CA LEU A 125 -20.06 21.87 0.73
C LEU A 125 -20.98 22.90 0.08
N GLN A 126 -20.72 23.19 -1.21
CA GLN A 126 -21.51 24.08 -2.07
C GLN A 126 -21.54 23.50 -3.50
N PRO A 127 -22.43 23.94 -4.38
CA PRO A 127 -22.50 23.43 -5.76
C PRO A 127 -21.16 23.46 -6.51
N ASN A 128 -20.29 24.40 -6.13
CA ASN A 128 -18.99 24.63 -6.74
C ASN A 128 -17.79 24.36 -5.79
N TRP A 129 -18.03 23.77 -4.62
CA TRP A 129 -16.96 23.51 -3.65
C TRP A 129 -17.09 22.10 -3.06
N THR A 130 -16.08 21.29 -3.30
CA THR A 130 -15.98 19.91 -2.80
C THR A 130 -14.74 19.77 -1.91
N VAL A 131 -14.90 19.11 -0.78
CA VAL A 131 -13.81 18.73 0.11
C VAL A 131 -13.80 17.22 0.30
N GLY A 132 -12.65 16.67 0.61
CA GLY A 132 -12.57 15.24 0.88
C GLY A 132 -11.18 14.79 1.29
N GLY A 133 -11.06 13.49 1.48
CA GLY A 133 -9.81 12.87 1.85
C GLY A 133 -9.92 11.36 1.96
N THR A 134 -8.78 10.75 2.19
CA THR A 134 -8.66 9.31 2.42
C THR A 134 -7.78 9.05 3.63
N MET A 135 -8.00 7.92 4.29
CA MET A 135 -7.14 7.42 5.36
C MET A 135 -6.97 5.92 5.20
N ALA A 136 -5.74 5.43 5.37
CA ALA A 136 -5.44 4.02 5.42
C ALA A 136 -4.48 3.74 6.58
N TYR A 137 -4.88 2.83 7.46
CA TYR A 137 -4.06 2.30 8.53
C TYR A 137 -3.97 0.80 8.39
N THR A 138 -2.76 0.31 8.22
CA THR A 138 -2.48 -1.12 8.07
C THR A 138 -1.45 -1.55 9.10
N ARG A 139 -1.63 -2.73 9.64
CA ARG A 139 -0.68 -3.41 10.52
C ARG A 139 -0.45 -4.83 10.03
N GLY A 140 0.78 -5.25 9.97
CA GLY A 140 1.16 -6.59 9.59
C GLY A 140 2.08 -7.23 10.61
N GLN A 141 1.88 -8.52 10.85
CA GLN A 141 2.67 -9.29 11.82
C GLN A 141 2.89 -10.70 11.29
N PHE A 142 4.03 -11.27 11.62
CA PHE A 142 4.36 -12.68 11.38
C PHE A 142 4.79 -13.36 12.67
N LYS A 143 4.62 -14.68 12.77
CA LYS A 143 5.20 -15.45 13.86
C LYS A 143 6.66 -15.78 13.56
N ASN A 144 7.54 -15.54 14.51
CA ASN A 144 8.92 -16.02 14.40
C ASN A 144 9.00 -17.50 14.76
N THR A 145 10.18 -18.11 14.61
CA THR A 145 10.45 -19.53 14.92
C THR A 145 10.19 -19.91 16.38
N ALA A 146 10.16 -18.93 17.29
CA ALA A 146 9.77 -19.12 18.70
C ALA A 146 8.27 -18.95 18.95
N GLY A 147 7.43 -18.82 17.90
CA GLY A 147 5.98 -18.65 17.98
C GLY A 147 5.53 -17.27 18.47
N LYS A 148 6.41 -16.26 18.47
CA LYS A 148 6.08 -14.89 18.91
C LYS A 148 5.76 -14.00 17.72
N TRP A 149 4.69 -13.22 17.85
CA TRP A 149 4.32 -12.22 16.85
C TRP A 149 5.32 -11.08 16.80
N GLN A 150 5.78 -10.76 15.60
CA GLN A 150 6.66 -9.64 15.26
C GLN A 150 6.05 -8.78 14.17
N GLU A 151 6.29 -7.46 14.21
CA GLU A 151 5.81 -6.53 13.19
C GLU A 151 6.53 -6.74 11.85
N LEU A 152 5.77 -6.73 10.78
CA LEU A 152 6.29 -6.61 9.42
C LEU A 152 6.91 -5.22 9.22
N ASP A 153 7.96 -5.16 8.41
CA ASP A 153 8.60 -3.89 8.08
C ASP A 153 7.81 -3.07 7.04
N ALA A 154 8.27 -1.86 6.79
CA ALA A 154 7.60 -0.94 5.89
C ALA A 154 7.79 -1.24 4.39
N ILE A 155 8.61 -2.24 4.02
CA ILE A 155 8.64 -2.80 2.67
C ILE A 155 7.35 -3.59 2.41
N ARG A 156 6.85 -4.26 3.46
CA ARG A 156 5.67 -5.13 3.42
C ARG A 156 4.39 -4.40 3.77
N VAL A 157 4.43 -3.51 4.75
CA VAL A 157 3.25 -2.83 5.29
C VAL A 157 3.51 -1.34 5.44
N ALA A 158 2.83 -0.54 4.64
CA ALA A 158 2.96 0.91 4.67
C ALA A 158 2.49 1.51 6.01
N PRO A 159 3.16 2.58 6.49
CA PRO A 159 2.67 3.34 7.63
C PRO A 159 1.31 4.00 7.37
N LEU A 160 0.71 4.56 8.44
CA LEU A 160 -0.50 5.37 8.31
C LEU A 160 -0.35 6.39 7.17
N LYS A 161 -1.34 6.41 6.28
CA LYS A 161 -1.41 7.34 5.15
C LYS A 161 -2.72 8.11 5.22
N GLY A 162 -2.64 9.42 5.04
CA GLY A 162 -3.80 10.28 4.93
C GLY A 162 -3.65 11.24 3.76
N THR A 163 -4.77 11.55 3.11
CA THR A 163 -4.86 12.62 2.12
C THR A 163 -6.04 13.52 2.45
N ALA A 164 -5.94 14.79 2.11
CA ALA A 164 -7.05 15.72 2.16
C ALA A 164 -7.03 16.61 0.92
N PHE A 165 -8.20 17.03 0.45
CA PHE A 165 -8.28 17.98 -0.63
C PHE A 165 -9.46 18.94 -0.45
N SER A 166 -9.33 20.11 -1.06
CA SER A 166 -10.37 21.09 -1.28
C SER A 166 -10.32 21.53 -2.74
N GLU A 167 -11.43 21.39 -3.43
CA GLU A 167 -11.55 21.71 -4.86
C GLU A 167 -12.67 22.72 -5.06
N TRP A 168 -12.33 23.82 -5.69
CA TRP A 168 -13.20 24.95 -5.96
C TRP A 168 -13.34 25.16 -7.46
N GLN A 169 -14.56 25.12 -7.94
CA GLN A 169 -14.94 25.46 -9.31
C GLN A 169 -15.48 26.91 -9.30
N PHE A 170 -14.65 27.89 -9.64
CA PHE A 170 -15.06 29.30 -9.59
C PHE A 170 -16.14 29.61 -10.62
N ASN A 171 -16.04 28.99 -11.80
CA ASN A 171 -17.00 29.04 -12.89
C ASN A 171 -16.75 27.83 -13.82
N ASN A 172 -17.43 27.76 -14.96
CA ASN A 172 -17.29 26.64 -15.91
C ASN A 172 -15.88 26.51 -16.51
N ASP A 173 -15.07 27.55 -16.40
CA ASP A 173 -13.78 27.66 -17.06
C ASP A 173 -12.58 27.62 -16.09
N MET A 174 -12.80 27.79 -14.78
CA MET A 174 -11.71 27.93 -13.81
C MET A 174 -11.93 27.08 -12.56
N SER A 175 -10.91 26.34 -12.16
CA SER A 175 -10.88 25.57 -10.90
C SER A 175 -9.58 25.74 -10.15
N LEU A 176 -9.65 25.55 -8.84
CA LEU A 176 -8.51 25.49 -7.94
C LEU A 176 -8.65 24.25 -7.06
N ARG A 177 -7.61 23.46 -6.98
CA ARG A 177 -7.49 22.31 -6.05
C ARG A 177 -6.28 22.51 -5.16
N VAL A 178 -6.52 22.40 -3.88
CA VAL A 178 -5.47 22.25 -2.85
C VAL A 178 -5.56 20.85 -2.31
N GLN A 179 -4.45 20.13 -2.28
CA GLN A 179 -4.41 18.78 -1.75
C GLN A 179 -3.18 18.56 -0.89
N SER A 180 -3.29 17.67 0.08
CA SER A 180 -2.18 17.28 0.95
C SER A 180 -2.08 15.77 1.07
N LEU A 181 -0.87 15.29 1.27
CA LEU A 181 -0.51 13.92 1.61
C LEU A 181 0.24 13.94 2.92
N ALA A 182 -0.14 13.09 3.85
CA ALA A 182 0.58 12.85 5.10
C ALA A 182 0.88 11.36 5.25
N ILE A 183 2.12 11.04 5.60
CA ILE A 183 2.60 9.68 5.91
C ILE A 183 3.09 9.69 7.35
N GLY A 184 2.60 8.75 8.15
CA GLY A 184 3.04 8.56 9.54
C GLY A 184 4.43 7.94 9.62
N GLY A 185 5.13 8.20 10.71
CA GLY A 185 6.35 7.48 11.05
C GLY A 185 6.06 6.13 11.72
N THR A 186 7.02 5.20 11.64
CA THR A 186 6.96 3.93 12.37
C THR A 186 8.34 3.37 12.68
N ASP A 187 8.51 2.86 13.88
CA ASP A 187 9.69 2.16 14.36
C ASP A 187 9.36 0.77 14.94
N LYS A 188 8.11 0.33 14.78
CA LYS A 188 7.59 -0.90 15.42
C LYS A 188 8.40 -2.14 15.06
N ALA A 189 8.63 -2.36 13.77
CA ALA A 189 9.42 -3.50 13.31
C ALA A 189 10.87 -3.45 13.80
N LYS A 190 11.47 -2.24 13.90
CA LYS A 190 12.81 -2.05 14.47
C LYS A 190 12.86 -2.39 15.96
N LYS A 191 11.86 -1.97 16.74
CA LYS A 191 11.75 -2.31 18.17
C LYS A 191 11.61 -3.82 18.39
N ASP A 192 10.80 -4.49 17.60
CA ASP A 192 10.65 -5.94 17.65
C ASP A 192 11.94 -6.66 17.24
N ALA A 193 12.63 -6.19 16.21
CA ALA A 193 13.89 -6.76 15.78
C ALA A 193 14.99 -6.65 16.88
N VAL A 194 15.06 -5.52 17.58
CA VAL A 194 15.94 -5.36 18.75
C VAL A 194 15.56 -6.35 19.85
N LYS A 195 14.27 -6.46 20.16
CA LYS A 195 13.78 -7.33 21.23
C LYS A 195 14.04 -8.82 20.97
N TYR A 196 13.99 -9.25 19.72
CA TYR A 196 14.10 -10.67 19.34
C TYR A 196 15.44 -11.02 18.66
N GLY A 197 16.38 -10.08 18.56
CA GLY A 197 17.70 -10.30 17.99
C GLY A 197 17.69 -10.54 16.47
N SER A 198 16.72 -9.95 15.76
CA SER A 198 16.58 -10.08 14.31
C SER A 198 17.33 -8.98 13.55
N THR A 199 17.46 -9.12 12.23
CA THR A 199 18.00 -8.06 11.36
C THR A 199 17.17 -6.78 11.50
N LEU A 200 17.85 -5.66 11.77
CA LEU A 200 17.18 -4.38 11.99
C LEU A 200 16.58 -3.81 10.68
N PRO A 201 15.26 -3.66 10.57
CA PRO A 201 14.64 -2.94 9.48
C PRO A 201 14.80 -1.43 9.66
N ALA A 202 14.48 -0.67 8.61
CA ALA A 202 14.48 0.78 8.67
C ALA A 202 13.40 1.30 9.63
N GLU A 203 13.73 2.37 10.34
CA GLU A 203 12.76 3.26 10.94
C GLU A 203 12.25 4.23 9.87
N ILE A 204 10.94 4.42 9.78
CA ILE A 204 10.33 5.33 8.82
C ILE A 204 10.02 6.65 9.50
N LYS A 205 10.60 7.72 8.98
CA LYS A 205 10.25 9.09 9.35
C LYS A 205 9.03 9.52 8.55
N GLY A 206 8.01 10.00 9.24
CA GLY A 206 6.82 10.56 8.62
C GLY A 206 7.11 11.87 7.89
N PHE A 207 6.26 12.21 6.94
CA PHE A 207 6.34 13.46 6.21
C PHE A 207 4.95 13.91 5.73
N ALA A 208 4.85 15.19 5.35
CA ALA A 208 3.65 15.72 4.70
C ALA A 208 4.04 16.67 3.57
N THR A 209 3.24 16.68 2.51
CA THR A 209 3.36 17.60 1.38
C THR A 209 2.01 18.23 1.07
N MET A 210 2.03 19.38 0.42
CA MET A 210 0.84 20.07 -0.08
C MET A 210 1.08 20.52 -1.51
N ASP A 211 0.06 20.36 -2.36
CA ASP A 211 0.06 20.79 -3.74
C ASP A 211 -1.08 21.79 -3.96
N VAL A 212 -0.86 22.74 -4.87
CA VAL A 212 -1.87 23.68 -5.33
C VAL A 212 -1.91 23.61 -6.86
N ILE A 213 -3.08 23.32 -7.40
CA ILE A 213 -3.30 23.09 -8.82
C ILE A 213 -4.46 23.98 -9.29
N ALA A 214 -4.19 24.83 -10.28
CA ALA A 214 -5.18 25.67 -10.91
C ALA A 214 -5.38 25.26 -12.36
N ASN A 215 -6.61 25.27 -12.85
CA ASN A 215 -6.92 25.05 -14.24
C ASN A 215 -7.78 26.20 -14.78
N ALA A 216 -7.54 26.60 -16.01
CA ALA A 216 -8.31 27.63 -16.70
C ALA A 216 -8.48 27.25 -18.18
N LYS A 217 -9.71 27.43 -18.71
CA LYS A 217 -9.98 27.26 -20.12
C LYS A 217 -9.25 28.34 -20.92
N ALA A 218 -8.58 27.93 -21.99
CA ALA A 218 -7.84 28.82 -22.87
C ALA A 218 -8.01 28.35 -24.33
N GLY A 219 -8.81 29.09 -25.09
CA GLY A 219 -9.17 28.70 -26.46
C GLY A 219 -9.88 27.33 -26.51
N PRO A 220 -9.42 26.39 -27.37
CA PRO A 220 -10.02 25.05 -27.50
C PRO A 220 -9.60 24.08 -26.40
N GLY A 221 -8.70 24.47 -25.49
CA GLY A 221 -8.17 23.61 -24.46
C GLY A 221 -8.20 24.19 -23.06
N THR A 222 -7.50 23.55 -22.15
CA THR A 222 -7.36 23.94 -20.75
C THR A 222 -5.88 24.06 -20.40
N VAL A 223 -5.47 25.18 -19.86
CA VAL A 223 -4.17 25.38 -19.22
C VAL A 223 -4.26 24.92 -17.77
N GLY A 224 -3.33 24.07 -17.36
CA GLY A 224 -3.13 23.67 -15.98
C GLY A 224 -1.80 24.22 -15.45
N PHE A 225 -1.82 24.83 -14.27
CA PHE A 225 -0.63 25.24 -13.53
C PHE A 225 -0.63 24.57 -12.16
N GLY A 226 0.48 23.95 -11.81
CA GLY A 226 0.64 23.26 -10.53
C GLY A 226 1.88 23.70 -9.79
N VAL A 227 1.75 23.90 -8.48
CA VAL A 227 2.87 24.00 -7.53
C VAL A 227 2.78 22.78 -6.63
N TYR A 228 3.76 21.87 -6.76
CA TYR A 228 3.82 20.64 -6.02
C TYR A 228 4.80 20.78 -4.87
N ASN A 229 4.50 20.14 -3.73
CA ASN A 229 5.26 20.27 -2.50
C ASN A 229 5.49 21.76 -2.13
N VAL A 230 4.39 22.50 -1.98
CA VAL A 230 4.41 23.95 -1.69
C VAL A 230 5.25 24.29 -0.46
N TRP A 231 5.22 23.40 0.56
CA TRP A 231 6.02 23.58 1.78
C TRP A 231 7.51 23.35 1.58
N ASN A 232 7.92 22.84 0.41
CA ASN A 232 9.29 22.44 0.12
C ASN A 232 9.83 21.45 1.18
N THR A 233 8.98 20.54 1.61
CA THR A 233 9.35 19.49 2.57
C THR A 233 10.47 18.65 1.97
N ASP A 234 11.57 18.53 2.70
CA ASP A 234 12.64 17.57 2.39
C ASP A 234 12.27 16.22 2.99
N TYR A 235 12.09 15.22 2.15
CA TYR A 235 11.69 13.90 2.57
C TYR A 235 12.21 12.80 1.64
N LYS A 236 12.22 11.59 2.17
CA LYS A 236 12.41 10.35 1.42
C LYS A 236 11.11 9.57 1.44
N SER A 237 10.73 8.97 0.31
CA SER A 237 9.55 8.09 0.28
C SER A 237 9.70 6.93 1.26
N VAL A 238 8.59 6.31 1.66
CA VAL A 238 8.61 5.10 2.53
C VAL A 238 9.50 4.03 1.93
N TYR A 239 9.37 3.79 0.62
CA TYR A 239 10.20 2.81 -0.09
C TYR A 239 11.69 3.16 -0.02
N SER A 240 12.07 4.42 -0.32
CA SER A 240 13.45 4.89 -0.25
C SER A 240 14.07 4.69 1.14
N GLN A 241 13.32 5.02 2.20
CA GLN A 241 13.76 4.81 3.58
C GLN A 241 13.90 3.32 3.91
N SER A 242 12.96 2.49 3.45
CA SER A 242 12.95 1.05 3.72
C SER A 242 14.11 0.33 3.04
N VAL A 243 14.39 0.66 1.78
CA VAL A 243 15.45 -0.01 1.01
C VAL A 243 16.86 0.38 1.44
N GLU A 244 17.03 1.51 2.14
CA GLU A 244 18.32 1.89 2.73
C GLU A 244 18.85 0.81 3.68
N SER A 245 17.97 0.20 4.46
CA SER A 245 18.34 -0.91 5.34
C SER A 245 18.71 -2.19 4.58
N VAL A 246 18.26 -2.32 3.31
CA VAL A 246 18.48 -3.51 2.46
C VAL A 246 19.67 -3.32 1.52
N TYR A 247 19.74 -2.19 0.81
CA TYR A 247 20.71 -1.95 -0.27
C TYR A 247 21.79 -0.92 0.11
N GLY A 248 21.71 -0.33 1.31
CA GLY A 248 22.61 0.72 1.77
C GLY A 248 22.20 2.12 1.33
N ALA A 249 22.99 3.12 1.78
CA ALA A 249 22.68 4.55 1.60
C ALA A 249 22.55 4.99 0.13
N ILE A 250 23.20 4.30 -0.80
CA ILE A 250 23.15 4.62 -2.24
C ILE A 250 21.75 4.47 -2.85
N SER A 251 20.88 3.65 -2.25
CA SER A 251 19.50 3.44 -2.71
C SER A 251 18.49 4.34 -2.00
N SER A 252 18.93 5.13 -1.03
CA SER A 252 18.09 6.02 -0.24
C SER A 252 18.00 7.41 -0.88
N LEU A 253 17.15 7.54 -1.91
CA LEU A 253 17.00 8.76 -2.69
C LEU A 253 16.02 9.73 -2.02
N ALA A 254 16.39 11.00 -1.97
CA ALA A 254 15.46 12.07 -1.61
C ALA A 254 14.37 12.22 -2.68
N ALA A 255 13.17 12.55 -2.24
CA ALA A 255 12.08 12.93 -3.14
C ALA A 255 12.29 14.36 -3.66
N GLN A 256 11.51 14.72 -4.67
CA GLN A 256 11.57 16.07 -5.23
C GLN A 256 11.10 17.11 -4.21
N GLY A 257 11.84 18.21 -4.10
CA GLY A 257 11.40 19.41 -3.40
C GLY A 257 10.24 20.08 -4.13
N ARG A 258 10.05 21.39 -3.92
CA ARG A 258 9.03 22.17 -4.62
C ARG A 258 9.27 22.15 -6.13
N THR A 259 8.23 21.79 -6.87
CA THR A 259 8.26 21.78 -8.34
C THR A 259 7.10 22.57 -8.92
N TYR A 260 7.26 23.04 -10.15
CA TYR A 260 6.26 23.79 -10.88
C TYR A 260 5.93 23.05 -12.17
N GLY A 261 4.67 22.91 -12.48
CA GLY A 261 4.18 22.25 -13.69
C GLY A 261 3.27 23.17 -14.48
N LEU A 262 3.44 23.15 -15.80
CA LEU A 262 2.55 23.80 -16.74
C LEU A 262 2.09 22.77 -17.77
N SER A 263 0.80 22.71 -18.04
CA SER A 263 0.21 21.81 -19.02
C SER A 263 -0.83 22.52 -19.88
N TYR A 264 -0.99 22.03 -21.10
CA TYR A 264 -2.11 22.43 -21.97
C TYR A 264 -2.79 21.17 -22.52
N THR A 265 -4.06 21.00 -22.23
CA THR A 265 -4.83 19.81 -22.62
C THR A 265 -5.88 20.20 -23.66
N LEU A 266 -5.81 19.55 -24.83
CA LEU A 266 -6.81 19.64 -25.88
C LEU A 266 -7.75 18.43 -25.81
N LYS A 267 -9.06 18.67 -25.91
CA LYS A 267 -10.05 17.62 -26.17
C LYS A 267 -10.52 17.75 -27.61
N TYR A 268 -10.32 16.75 -28.41
CA TYR A 268 -10.75 16.64 -29.80
C TYR A 268 -11.73 15.48 -29.97
#